data_9352c8a84cb6d9b7d7bfbb9308eedb85
#
_entry.id   9352c8a84cb6d9b7d7bfbb9308eedb85
#
_cell.length_a   1.000
_cell.length_b   1.000
_cell.length_c   1.000
_cell.angle_alpha   90.00
_cell.angle_beta   90.00
_cell.angle_gamma   90.00
#
_symmetry.space_group_name_H-M   'P 1'
#
loop_
_entity.id
_entity.type
_entity.pdbx_description
1 polymer ?
#
loop_
_entity_poly.entity_id
_entity_poly.type
_entity_poly.pdbx_seq_one_letter_code
_entity_poly.pdbx_strand_id
1 'polypeptide(L)'
;VNQYAMPPRLESRLRTIKFAHYLQKAGYEVTIFASSIMHNMDIDLIEDDSLYIERQYGDLNFVHIKTAKYKGNGLKRVIGLIQFPRRFLKIAEKFPAPDCIIQTATVPFGNIIYRYARKVKVKYIVEVLDLWPETFVDLGILNKKNPIVPLLYKFEKWLYTKADQVVFSMEGGRDYIIDKKWDTDHGGPIDLKKVFYINNGVDLADFNHFKEQFKLQDASLEDESVKKVIYLGSIRLANNLKKLIDAAALLKEHKDVVFFLYGDGDDRKDLQK
;
A
#
# COMPACT_ATOMS: atom_id res chain seq x y z
N VAL A 1 -11.63 0.39 -2.97
CA VAL A 1 -11.13 1.58 -3.67
C VAL A 1 -9.67 1.76 -3.31
N ASN A 2 -8.77 1.50 -4.25
CA ASN A 2 -7.34 1.67 -4.10
C ASN A 2 -6.77 2.30 -5.37
N GLN A 3 -6.44 3.60 -5.31
CA GLN A 3 -5.91 4.35 -6.45
C GLN A 3 -4.68 3.70 -7.08
N TYR A 4 -3.86 3.00 -6.29
CA TYR A 4 -2.61 2.41 -6.71
C TYR A 4 -2.68 0.91 -6.99
N ALA A 5 -3.86 0.29 -6.95
CA ALA A 5 -4.01 -1.09 -7.37
C ALA A 5 -3.72 -1.23 -8.87
N MET A 6 -2.99 -2.25 -9.23
CA MET A 6 -2.61 -2.54 -10.61
C MET A 6 -3.17 -3.90 -11.04
N PRO A 7 -3.30 -4.15 -12.35
CA PRO A 7 -3.63 -5.48 -12.87
C PRO A 7 -2.67 -6.56 -12.34
N PRO A 8 -3.13 -7.81 -12.14
CA PRO A 8 -2.30 -8.87 -11.54
C PRO A 8 -0.93 -9.09 -12.19
N ARG A 9 -0.83 -8.91 -13.53
CA ARG A 9 0.43 -9.07 -14.26
C ARG A 9 1.46 -7.95 -13.98
N LEU A 10 1.01 -6.80 -13.47
CA LEU A 10 1.84 -5.63 -13.19
C LEU A 10 2.01 -5.39 -11.69
N GLU A 11 1.24 -6.10 -10.85
CA GLU A 11 1.18 -5.84 -9.41
C GLU A 11 2.13 -6.76 -8.65
N SER A 12 3.10 -6.15 -8.00
CA SER A 12 3.98 -6.84 -7.04
C SER A 12 3.41 -6.86 -5.61
N ARG A 13 2.46 -5.95 -5.31
CA ARG A 13 1.82 -5.80 -3.98
C ARG A 13 0.48 -6.52 -3.98
N LEU A 14 0.50 -7.79 -3.69
CA LEU A 14 -0.62 -8.71 -3.91
C LEU A 14 -1.83 -8.50 -2.98
N ARG A 15 -1.73 -7.69 -1.92
CA ARG A 15 -2.77 -7.56 -0.89
C ARG A 15 -4.17 -7.28 -1.45
N THR A 16 -4.34 -6.21 -2.24
CA THR A 16 -5.66 -5.86 -2.81
C THR A 16 -6.21 -6.97 -3.69
N ILE A 17 -5.35 -7.58 -4.50
CA ILE A 17 -5.71 -8.67 -5.42
C ILE A 17 -6.13 -9.91 -4.64
N LYS A 18 -5.31 -10.33 -3.67
CA LYS A 18 -5.59 -11.53 -2.87
C LYS A 18 -6.84 -11.35 -2.00
N PHE A 19 -7.04 -10.18 -1.39
CA PHE A 19 -8.27 -9.92 -0.65
C PHE A 19 -9.51 -9.96 -1.55
N ALA A 20 -9.46 -9.35 -2.73
CA ALA A 20 -10.56 -9.42 -3.68
C ALA A 20 -10.87 -10.87 -4.07
N HIS A 21 -9.84 -11.64 -4.43
CA HIS A 21 -9.99 -13.05 -4.77
C HIS A 21 -10.58 -13.91 -3.65
N TYR A 22 -10.08 -13.77 -2.41
CA TYR A 22 -10.60 -14.54 -1.29
C TYR A 22 -11.99 -14.09 -0.84
N LEU A 23 -12.33 -12.81 -0.97
CA LEU A 23 -13.70 -12.34 -0.74
C LEU A 23 -14.67 -12.92 -1.78
N GLN A 24 -14.26 -12.99 -3.06
CA GLN A 24 -15.07 -13.64 -4.10
C GLN A 24 -15.24 -15.14 -3.82
N LYS A 25 -14.20 -15.84 -3.38
CA LYS A 25 -14.31 -17.24 -2.93
C LYS A 25 -15.27 -17.41 -1.73
N ALA A 26 -15.39 -16.38 -0.90
CA ALA A 26 -16.35 -16.35 0.21
C ALA A 26 -17.77 -15.93 -0.20
N GLY A 27 -18.03 -15.74 -1.50
CA GLY A 27 -19.35 -15.43 -2.07
C GLY A 27 -19.68 -13.94 -2.17
N TYR A 28 -18.70 -13.04 -1.99
CA TYR A 28 -18.90 -11.61 -2.18
C TYR A 28 -18.61 -11.21 -3.62
N GLU A 29 -19.39 -10.29 -4.16
CA GLU A 29 -19.08 -9.62 -5.42
C GLU A 29 -18.11 -8.45 -5.14
N VAL A 30 -16.97 -8.42 -5.84
CA VAL A 30 -15.92 -7.44 -5.60
C VAL A 30 -15.57 -6.68 -6.87
N THR A 31 -15.62 -5.35 -6.82
CA THR A 31 -15.14 -4.45 -7.87
C THR A 31 -14.02 -3.56 -7.34
N ILE A 32 -12.87 -3.57 -8.00
CA ILE A 32 -11.70 -2.78 -7.64
C ILE A 32 -11.67 -1.49 -8.45
N PHE A 33 -11.85 -0.34 -7.79
CA PHE A 33 -11.66 0.97 -8.41
C PHE A 33 -10.22 1.41 -8.23
N ALA A 34 -9.50 1.62 -9.34
CA ALA A 34 -8.08 1.98 -9.38
C ALA A 34 -7.81 3.10 -10.40
N SER A 35 -6.63 3.73 -10.36
CA SER A 35 -6.20 4.65 -11.42
C SER A 35 -5.89 3.90 -12.72
N SER A 36 -6.04 4.57 -13.86
CA SER A 36 -5.54 4.06 -15.14
C SER A 36 -4.02 4.16 -15.27
N ILE A 37 -3.39 5.05 -14.48
CA ILE A 37 -1.94 5.22 -14.46
C ILE A 37 -1.30 4.21 -13.53
N MET A 38 -0.41 3.41 -14.07
CA MET A 38 0.36 2.44 -13.29
C MET A 38 1.49 3.14 -12.53
N HIS A 39 1.48 2.99 -11.20
CA HIS A 39 2.44 3.67 -10.34
C HIS A 39 3.87 3.20 -10.61
N ASN A 40 4.79 4.16 -10.81
CA ASN A 40 6.20 3.94 -11.16
C ASN A 40 6.42 3.24 -12.52
N MET A 41 5.41 3.20 -13.38
CA MET A 41 5.50 2.70 -14.75
C MET A 41 5.06 3.79 -15.72
N ASP A 42 5.56 3.76 -16.94
CA ASP A 42 5.09 4.67 -18.00
C ASP A 42 3.92 4.03 -18.78
N ILE A 43 2.94 3.53 -18.01
CA ILE A 43 1.76 2.86 -18.54
C ILE A 43 0.51 3.61 -18.10
N ASP A 44 -0.31 3.99 -19.10
CA ASP A 44 -1.70 4.43 -18.92
C ASP A 44 -2.61 3.45 -19.63
N LEU A 45 -3.59 2.90 -18.93
CA LEU A 45 -4.53 1.93 -19.49
C LEU A 45 -5.64 2.60 -20.31
N ILE A 46 -5.75 3.94 -20.28
CA ILE A 46 -6.74 4.73 -21.03
C ILE A 46 -6.01 5.72 -21.93
N GLU A 47 -5.94 5.41 -23.20
CA GLU A 47 -5.25 6.22 -24.21
C GLU A 47 -6.17 7.28 -24.83
N ASP A 48 -7.47 7.02 -24.87
CA ASP A 48 -8.51 7.92 -25.38
C ASP A 48 -9.04 8.91 -24.33
N ASP A 49 -10.13 9.63 -24.62
CA ASP A 49 -10.75 10.61 -23.71
C ASP A 49 -11.76 9.99 -22.74
N SER A 50 -11.85 8.68 -22.66
CA SER A 50 -12.72 7.98 -21.72
C SER A 50 -12.36 8.31 -20.27
N LEU A 51 -13.38 8.56 -19.43
CA LEU A 51 -13.17 8.84 -18.00
C LEU A 51 -12.78 7.59 -17.21
N TYR A 52 -13.19 6.41 -17.69
CA TYR A 52 -12.88 5.13 -17.08
C TYR A 52 -13.03 4.02 -18.11
N ILE A 53 -12.43 2.88 -17.80
CA ILE A 53 -12.64 1.61 -18.50
C ILE A 53 -12.88 0.51 -17.48
N GLU A 54 -13.70 -0.45 -17.88
CA GLU A 54 -13.90 -1.69 -17.14
C GLU A 54 -12.99 -2.77 -17.74
N ARG A 55 -12.34 -3.54 -16.89
CA ARG A 55 -11.47 -4.66 -17.28
C ARG A 55 -11.67 -5.80 -16.32
N GLN A 56 -11.71 -7.00 -16.88
CA GLN A 56 -11.68 -8.23 -16.10
C GLN A 56 -10.31 -8.90 -16.25
N TYR A 57 -9.70 -9.26 -15.11
CA TYR A 57 -8.42 -9.95 -15.06
C TYR A 57 -8.61 -11.26 -14.28
N GLY A 58 -8.87 -12.36 -15.02
CA GLY A 58 -9.33 -13.62 -14.44
C GLY A 58 -10.69 -13.45 -13.78
N ASP A 59 -10.77 -13.68 -12.50
CA ASP A 59 -11.97 -13.50 -11.68
C ASP A 59 -12.14 -12.07 -11.12
N LEU A 60 -11.16 -11.18 -11.33
CA LEU A 60 -11.13 -9.84 -10.72
C LEU A 60 -11.74 -8.78 -11.64
N ASN A 61 -12.73 -8.05 -11.14
CA ASN A 61 -13.35 -6.93 -11.83
C ASN A 61 -12.67 -5.61 -11.43
N PHE A 62 -12.15 -4.89 -12.41
CA PHE A 62 -11.52 -3.58 -12.24
C PHE A 62 -12.26 -2.49 -12.99
N VAL A 63 -12.35 -1.33 -12.35
CA VAL A 63 -12.74 -0.06 -12.96
C VAL A 63 -11.53 0.87 -12.86
N HIS A 64 -10.85 1.05 -13.99
CA HIS A 64 -9.72 1.98 -14.07
C HIS A 64 -10.21 3.38 -14.39
N ILE A 65 -9.90 4.33 -13.53
CA ILE A 65 -10.31 5.73 -13.62
C ILE A 65 -9.16 6.55 -14.18
N LYS A 66 -9.40 7.28 -15.27
CA LYS A 66 -8.40 8.17 -15.89
C LYS A 66 -7.94 9.23 -14.89
N THR A 67 -6.63 9.38 -14.72
CA THR A 67 -6.00 10.44 -13.92
C THR A 67 -4.88 11.10 -14.70
N ALA A 68 -4.33 12.21 -14.20
CA ALA A 68 -3.20 12.86 -14.84
C ALA A 68 -1.99 11.93 -14.86
N LYS A 69 -1.37 11.79 -16.04
CA LYS A 69 -0.11 11.06 -16.20
C LYS A 69 1.01 11.80 -15.47
N TYR A 70 1.80 11.06 -14.67
CA TYR A 70 2.90 11.63 -13.90
C TYR A 70 4.13 10.72 -13.95
N LYS A 71 5.31 11.32 -13.78
CA LYS A 71 6.58 10.63 -13.51
C LYS A 71 7.11 11.10 -12.16
N GLY A 72 7.51 10.18 -11.30
CA GLY A 72 8.05 10.49 -9.97
C GLY A 72 7.03 11.17 -9.02
N ASN A 73 7.51 12.02 -8.11
CA ASN A 73 6.73 12.60 -7.00
C ASN A 73 6.31 14.07 -7.23
N GLY A 74 6.19 14.53 -8.47
CA GLY A 74 5.89 15.94 -8.80
C GLY A 74 4.42 16.34 -8.65
N LEU A 75 4.12 17.62 -8.95
CA LEU A 75 2.78 18.21 -8.88
C LEU A 75 1.71 17.43 -9.64
N LYS A 76 2.06 16.82 -10.77
CA LYS A 76 1.12 15.99 -11.54
C LYS A 76 0.59 14.79 -10.73
N ARG A 77 1.42 14.21 -9.83
CA ARG A 77 0.97 13.18 -8.90
C ARG A 77 -0.09 13.71 -7.94
N VAL A 78 0.12 14.92 -7.40
CA VAL A 78 -0.85 15.57 -6.51
C VAL A 78 -2.17 15.83 -7.25
N ILE A 79 -2.11 16.26 -8.52
CA ILE A 79 -3.30 16.41 -9.36
C ILE A 79 -4.04 15.08 -9.51
N GLY A 80 -3.32 13.98 -9.76
CA GLY A 80 -3.89 12.64 -9.82
C GLY A 80 -4.58 12.21 -8.52
N LEU A 81 -3.98 12.52 -7.35
CA LEU A 81 -4.57 12.27 -6.04
C LEU A 81 -5.90 13.01 -5.80
N ILE A 82 -6.07 14.18 -6.42
CA ILE A 82 -7.30 14.96 -6.36
C ILE A 82 -8.31 14.48 -7.40
N GLN A 83 -7.85 14.16 -8.61
CA GLN A 83 -8.72 13.75 -9.72
C GLN A 83 -9.38 12.40 -9.45
N PHE A 84 -8.62 11.44 -8.93
CA PHE A 84 -9.12 10.09 -8.71
C PHE A 84 -10.40 10.05 -7.86
N PRO A 85 -10.42 10.57 -6.62
CA PRO A 85 -11.62 10.51 -5.78
C PRO A 85 -12.78 11.37 -6.32
N ARG A 86 -12.47 12.50 -7.00
CA ARG A 86 -13.52 13.32 -7.64
C ARG A 86 -14.18 12.61 -8.83
N ARG A 87 -13.38 11.92 -9.64
CA ARG A 87 -13.88 11.12 -10.76
C ARG A 87 -14.58 9.86 -10.28
N PHE A 88 -14.06 9.24 -9.22
CA PHE A 88 -14.72 8.11 -8.56
C PHE A 88 -16.17 8.44 -8.21
N LEU A 89 -16.47 9.60 -7.60
CA LEU A 89 -17.85 9.98 -7.27
C LEU A 89 -18.79 9.96 -8.48
N LYS A 90 -18.33 10.50 -9.62
CA LYS A 90 -19.14 10.55 -10.84
C LYS A 90 -19.33 9.17 -11.49
N ILE A 91 -18.34 8.30 -11.31
CA ILE A 91 -18.31 6.99 -11.94
C ILE A 91 -19.05 5.97 -11.08
N ALA A 92 -18.84 6.00 -9.77
CA ALA A 92 -19.45 5.06 -8.82
C ALA A 92 -20.99 5.05 -8.87
N GLU A 93 -21.62 6.16 -9.23
CA GLU A 93 -23.07 6.24 -9.41
C GLU A 93 -23.61 5.46 -10.63
N LYS A 94 -22.70 5.04 -11.54
CA LYS A 94 -23.07 4.22 -12.70
C LYS A 94 -23.08 2.71 -12.40
N PHE A 95 -22.59 2.33 -11.23
CA PHE A 95 -22.52 0.94 -10.78
C PHE A 95 -23.56 0.70 -9.69
N PRO A 96 -23.95 -0.57 -9.47
CA PRO A 96 -24.81 -0.92 -8.35
C PRO A 96 -24.23 -0.40 -7.03
N ALA A 97 -25.09 0.04 -6.12
CA ALA A 97 -24.66 0.48 -4.80
C ALA A 97 -24.04 -0.71 -4.06
N PRO A 98 -22.83 -0.59 -3.51
CA PRO A 98 -22.20 -1.67 -2.76
C PRO A 98 -22.78 -1.78 -1.36
N ASP A 99 -22.63 -2.92 -0.69
CA ASP A 99 -22.96 -3.07 0.74
C ASP A 99 -21.83 -2.52 1.64
N CYS A 100 -20.62 -2.46 1.12
CA CYS A 100 -19.45 -1.97 1.84
C CYS A 100 -18.42 -1.34 0.91
N ILE A 101 -17.75 -0.30 1.37
CA ILE A 101 -16.61 0.32 0.69
C ILE A 101 -15.37 0.14 1.55
N ILE A 102 -14.38 -0.58 1.02
CA ILE A 102 -13.03 -0.64 1.59
C ILE A 102 -12.16 0.33 0.82
N GLN A 103 -11.60 1.31 1.52
CA GLN A 103 -10.69 2.30 0.93
C GLN A 103 -9.30 2.16 1.51
N THR A 104 -8.30 1.97 0.65
CA THR A 104 -6.89 2.14 1.06
C THR A 104 -6.64 3.61 1.37
N ALA A 105 -6.15 3.90 2.57
CA ALA A 105 -5.96 5.25 3.07
C ALA A 105 -4.95 6.01 2.22
N THR A 106 -5.44 7.04 1.53
CA THR A 106 -4.61 8.03 0.83
C THR A 106 -5.01 9.41 1.35
N VAL A 107 -4.22 9.90 2.28
CA VAL A 107 -4.42 11.25 2.84
C VAL A 107 -3.96 12.29 1.79
N PRO A 108 -4.65 13.39 1.60
CA PRO A 108 -5.77 13.94 2.39
C PRO A 108 -7.17 13.70 1.81
N PHE A 109 -7.33 13.05 0.66
CA PHE A 109 -8.57 13.10 -0.13
C PHE A 109 -9.57 11.96 0.14
N GLY A 110 -9.33 11.12 1.16
CA GLY A 110 -10.25 10.05 1.56
C GLY A 110 -11.65 10.51 1.96
N ASN A 111 -11.79 11.78 2.38
CA ASN A 111 -13.06 12.39 2.72
C ASN A 111 -14.09 12.38 1.56
N ILE A 112 -13.62 12.39 0.32
CA ILE A 112 -14.49 12.38 -0.86
C ILE A 112 -15.17 11.02 -0.98
N ILE A 113 -14.44 9.93 -0.79
CA ILE A 113 -14.97 8.57 -0.86
C ILE A 113 -15.90 8.29 0.33
N TYR A 114 -15.54 8.77 1.53
CA TYR A 114 -16.43 8.74 2.69
C TYR A 114 -17.78 9.41 2.42
N ARG A 115 -17.82 10.58 1.75
CA ARG A 115 -19.08 11.25 1.41
C ARG A 115 -19.97 10.38 0.52
N TYR A 116 -19.37 9.66 -0.42
CA TYR A 116 -20.13 8.71 -1.25
C TYR A 116 -20.69 7.57 -0.38
N ALA A 117 -19.88 6.96 0.48
CA ALA A 117 -20.34 5.90 1.37
C ALA A 117 -21.53 6.36 2.25
N ARG A 118 -21.49 7.61 2.76
CA ARG A 118 -22.61 8.16 3.52
C ARG A 118 -23.84 8.47 2.66
N LYS A 119 -23.63 8.91 1.41
CA LYS A 119 -24.72 9.14 0.46
C LYS A 119 -25.49 7.86 0.16
N VAL A 120 -24.78 6.76 -0.08
CA VAL A 120 -25.38 5.45 -0.37
C VAL A 120 -25.68 4.62 0.88
N LYS A 121 -25.39 5.15 2.08
CA LYS A 121 -25.69 4.58 3.41
C LYS A 121 -25.06 3.19 3.64
N VAL A 122 -23.80 3.01 3.23
CA VAL A 122 -23.07 1.74 3.35
C VAL A 122 -21.94 1.84 4.36
N LYS A 123 -21.44 0.68 4.82
CA LYS A 123 -20.25 0.60 5.67
C LYS A 123 -19.03 1.13 4.95
N TYR A 124 -18.22 1.89 5.68
CA TYR A 124 -16.99 2.47 5.18
C TYR A 124 -15.80 2.01 6.01
N ILE A 125 -14.95 1.21 5.42
CA ILE A 125 -13.75 0.63 6.02
C ILE A 125 -12.54 1.34 5.45
N VAL A 126 -11.65 1.81 6.32
CA VAL A 126 -10.36 2.39 5.95
C VAL A 126 -9.26 1.37 6.19
N GLU A 127 -8.54 1.02 5.14
CA GLU A 127 -7.37 0.17 5.19
C GLU A 127 -6.11 1.02 5.18
N VAL A 128 -5.27 0.88 6.20
CA VAL A 128 -4.03 1.65 6.40
C VAL A 128 -2.84 0.75 6.13
N LEU A 129 -2.15 1.00 5.02
CA LEU A 129 -0.95 0.27 4.60
C LEU A 129 0.33 1.00 5.03
N ASP A 130 0.28 2.33 5.07
CA ASP A 130 1.36 3.21 5.50
C ASP A 130 0.79 4.31 6.39
N LEU A 131 1.53 4.71 7.41
CA LEU A 131 1.14 5.83 8.28
C LEU A 131 1.46 7.15 7.59
N TRP A 132 0.44 7.83 7.13
CA TRP A 132 0.53 9.14 6.47
C TRP A 132 -0.03 10.24 7.37
N PRO A 133 0.74 11.30 7.71
CA PRO A 133 2.04 11.71 7.19
C PRO A 133 3.26 11.18 7.93
N GLU A 134 3.08 10.38 8.99
CA GLU A 134 4.15 9.95 9.89
C GLU A 134 5.37 9.41 9.14
N THR A 135 5.19 8.49 8.20
CA THR A 135 6.28 7.89 7.41
C THR A 135 7.17 8.95 6.74
N PHE A 136 6.59 10.02 6.20
CA PHE A 136 7.40 11.10 5.59
C PHE A 136 8.13 11.96 6.60
N VAL A 137 7.53 12.12 7.76
CA VAL A 137 8.12 12.87 8.86
C VAL A 137 9.30 12.10 9.45
N ASP A 138 9.14 10.81 9.68
CA ASP A 138 10.18 9.95 10.25
C ASP A 138 11.35 9.72 9.29
N LEU A 139 11.09 9.63 7.99
CA LEU A 139 12.12 9.58 6.96
C LEU A 139 12.81 10.93 6.70
N GLY A 140 12.40 12.00 7.39
CA GLY A 140 12.94 13.34 7.19
C GLY A 140 12.59 14.02 5.86
N ILE A 141 11.71 13.39 5.06
CA ILE A 141 11.24 13.94 3.77
C ILE A 141 10.35 15.16 4.01
N LEU A 142 9.58 15.13 5.09
CA LEU A 142 8.69 16.22 5.51
C LEU A 142 9.10 16.73 6.89
N ASN A 143 9.55 17.98 6.96
CA ASN A 143 9.95 18.56 8.25
C ASN A 143 8.74 18.69 9.19
N LYS A 144 8.87 18.26 10.44
CA LYS A 144 7.83 18.38 11.50
C LYS A 144 7.33 19.83 11.68
N LYS A 145 8.18 20.82 11.43
CA LYS A 145 7.86 22.26 11.55
C LYS A 145 7.10 22.80 10.35
N ASN A 146 6.93 22.05 9.27
CA ASN A 146 6.17 22.48 8.10
C ASN A 146 4.69 22.65 8.48
N PRO A 147 4.08 23.83 8.22
CA PRO A 147 2.69 24.12 8.63
C PRO A 147 1.64 23.21 8.00
N ILE A 148 1.96 22.48 6.92
CA ILE A 148 1.05 21.50 6.33
C ILE A 148 0.96 20.22 7.17
N VAL A 149 1.97 19.87 7.95
CA VAL A 149 2.04 18.62 8.71
C VAL A 149 0.88 18.49 9.72
N PRO A 150 0.59 19.48 10.57
CA PRO A 150 -0.55 19.41 11.48
C PRO A 150 -1.89 19.24 10.74
N LEU A 151 -2.03 19.83 9.55
CA LEU A 151 -3.22 19.69 8.72
C LEU A 151 -3.36 18.25 8.20
N LEU A 152 -2.26 17.63 7.77
CA LEU A 152 -2.27 16.24 7.32
C LEU A 152 -2.63 15.28 8.47
N TYR A 153 -2.10 15.47 9.67
CA TYR A 153 -2.52 14.70 10.86
C TYR A 153 -4.00 14.92 11.21
N LYS A 154 -4.51 16.13 11.04
CA LYS A 154 -5.95 16.39 11.20
C LYS A 154 -6.80 15.60 10.21
N PHE A 155 -6.38 15.50 8.95
CA PHE A 155 -7.07 14.69 7.95
C PHE A 155 -7.00 13.20 8.27
N GLU A 156 -5.84 12.70 8.69
CA GLU A 156 -5.67 11.31 9.10
C GLU A 156 -6.58 10.97 10.29
N LYS A 157 -6.50 11.76 11.37
CA LYS A 157 -7.37 11.61 12.54
C LYS A 157 -8.85 11.64 12.16
N TRP A 158 -9.24 12.57 11.29
CA TRP A 158 -10.60 12.68 10.80
C TRP A 158 -11.03 11.42 10.04
N LEU A 159 -10.18 10.90 9.17
CA LEU A 159 -10.44 9.70 8.36
C LEU A 159 -10.70 8.49 9.28
N TYR A 160 -9.83 8.25 10.25
CA TYR A 160 -9.99 7.16 11.21
C TYR A 160 -11.23 7.35 12.12
N THR A 161 -11.53 8.60 12.50
CA THR A 161 -12.73 8.92 13.28
C THR A 161 -14.01 8.57 12.51
N LYS A 162 -14.05 8.90 11.22
CA LYS A 162 -15.26 8.76 10.38
C LYS A 162 -15.46 7.36 9.82
N ALA A 163 -14.44 6.56 9.73
CA ALA A 163 -14.54 5.16 9.31
C ALA A 163 -15.41 4.36 10.30
N ASP A 164 -16.21 3.44 9.78
CA ASP A 164 -16.93 2.45 10.60
C ASP A 164 -15.96 1.41 11.16
N GLN A 165 -14.90 1.08 10.41
CA GLN A 165 -13.79 0.26 10.83
C GLN A 165 -12.47 0.77 10.24
N VAL A 166 -11.38 0.62 10.99
CA VAL A 166 -10.02 0.92 10.55
C VAL A 166 -9.18 -0.34 10.62
N VAL A 167 -8.56 -0.71 9.52
CA VAL A 167 -7.75 -1.92 9.41
C VAL A 167 -6.31 -1.53 9.13
N PHE A 168 -5.41 -1.82 10.05
CA PHE A 168 -3.98 -1.64 9.84
C PHE A 168 -3.34 -2.92 9.33
N SER A 169 -2.42 -2.78 8.37
CA SER A 169 -1.58 -3.89 7.92
C SER A 169 -0.37 -4.13 8.82
N MET A 170 -0.13 -3.25 9.78
CA MET A 170 0.95 -3.29 10.77
C MET A 170 0.40 -3.46 12.18
N GLU A 171 1.08 -4.23 13.01
CA GLU A 171 0.65 -4.57 14.37
C GLU A 171 0.53 -3.33 15.27
N GLY A 172 1.50 -2.41 15.20
CA GLY A 172 1.52 -1.17 15.99
C GLY A 172 0.48 -0.10 15.62
N GLY A 173 -0.50 -0.41 14.76
CA GLY A 173 -1.51 0.58 14.33
C GLY A 173 -2.40 1.09 15.47
N ARG A 174 -2.71 0.24 16.46
CA ARG A 174 -3.45 0.67 17.66
C ARG A 174 -2.58 1.55 18.54
N ASP A 175 -1.32 1.17 18.75
CA ASP A 175 -0.37 1.92 19.57
C ASP A 175 -0.13 3.30 18.98
N TYR A 176 -0.04 3.41 17.64
CA TYR A 176 0.04 4.71 16.96
C TYR A 176 -1.13 5.65 17.30
N ILE A 177 -2.37 5.13 17.32
CA ILE A 177 -3.55 5.91 17.70
C ILE A 177 -3.46 6.36 19.16
N ILE A 178 -3.00 5.48 20.05
CA ILE A 178 -2.81 5.74 21.48
C ILE A 178 -1.72 6.81 21.71
N ASP A 179 -0.56 6.65 21.08
CA ASP A 179 0.57 7.59 21.19
C ASP A 179 0.19 9.00 20.72
N LYS A 180 -0.66 9.09 19.69
CA LYS A 180 -1.23 10.36 19.23
C LYS A 180 -2.35 10.90 20.12
N LYS A 181 -2.79 10.17 21.16
CA LYS A 181 -3.94 10.51 22.00
C LYS A 181 -5.21 10.78 21.18
N TRP A 182 -5.46 9.90 20.22
CA TRP A 182 -6.65 9.99 19.39
C TRP A 182 -7.76 9.05 19.83
N ASP A 183 -7.46 8.10 20.70
CA ASP A 183 -8.38 7.14 21.27
C ASP A 183 -9.28 7.74 22.36
N THR A 184 -10.40 7.07 22.65
CA THR A 184 -11.38 7.52 23.65
C THR A 184 -10.84 7.57 25.05
N ASP A 185 -9.92 6.67 25.42
CA ASP A 185 -9.37 6.59 26.78
C ASP A 185 -8.46 7.81 27.11
N HIS A 186 -7.93 8.47 26.05
CA HIS A 186 -7.16 9.72 26.16
C HIS A 186 -7.98 10.96 25.71
N GLY A 187 -9.33 10.86 25.68
CA GLY A 187 -10.22 11.98 25.31
C GLY A 187 -10.28 12.26 23.81
N GLY A 188 -9.77 11.38 22.99
CA GLY A 188 -9.89 11.45 21.52
C GLY A 188 -11.21 10.87 21.01
N PRO A 189 -11.47 10.97 19.68
CA PRO A 189 -12.74 10.54 19.10
C PRO A 189 -12.74 9.10 18.56
N ILE A 190 -11.66 8.33 18.68
CA ILE A 190 -11.53 7.02 18.05
C ILE A 190 -11.74 5.92 19.09
N ASP A 191 -12.83 5.15 18.96
CA ASP A 191 -13.03 3.92 19.74
C ASP A 191 -12.11 2.83 19.18
N LEU A 192 -11.21 2.30 20.01
CA LEU A 192 -10.28 1.23 19.61
C LEU A 192 -10.97 -0.10 19.30
N LYS A 193 -12.25 -0.28 19.65
CA LYS A 193 -13.05 -1.46 19.27
C LYS A 193 -13.25 -1.57 17.76
N LYS A 194 -13.20 -0.46 17.03
CA LYS A 194 -13.30 -0.45 15.57
C LYS A 194 -11.96 -0.54 14.84
N VAL A 195 -10.85 -0.68 15.57
CA VAL A 195 -9.48 -0.74 15.02
C VAL A 195 -9.00 -2.18 15.03
N PHE A 196 -8.67 -2.67 13.85
CA PHE A 196 -8.28 -4.05 13.60
C PHE A 196 -6.88 -4.11 13.00
N TYR A 197 -6.20 -5.23 13.24
CA TYR A 197 -4.95 -5.59 12.60
C TYR A 197 -5.17 -6.78 11.68
N ILE A 198 -4.88 -6.62 10.40
CA ILE A 198 -4.90 -7.69 9.40
C ILE A 198 -3.61 -7.61 8.60
N ASN A 199 -2.63 -8.44 8.93
CA ASN A 199 -1.32 -8.46 8.30
C ASN A 199 -1.37 -8.83 6.81
N ASN A 200 -0.25 -8.60 6.12
CA ASN A 200 -0.01 -9.20 4.81
C ASN A 200 0.21 -10.70 4.99
N GLY A 201 -0.67 -11.48 4.41
CA GLY A 201 -0.54 -12.93 4.36
C GLY A 201 0.25 -13.40 3.14
N VAL A 202 0.49 -14.70 3.09
CA VAL A 202 1.00 -15.40 1.92
C VAL A 202 0.00 -16.46 1.48
N ASP A 203 -0.20 -16.58 0.17
CA ASP A 203 -0.96 -17.68 -0.41
C ASP A 203 -0.06 -18.93 -0.44
N LEU A 204 -0.33 -19.87 0.45
CA LEU A 204 0.51 -21.05 0.60
C LEU A 204 0.49 -21.94 -0.65
N ALA A 205 -0.63 -21.99 -1.38
CA ALA A 205 -0.72 -22.78 -2.60
C ALA A 205 0.19 -22.22 -3.69
N ASP A 206 0.09 -20.90 -3.92
CA ASP A 206 0.98 -20.21 -4.87
C ASP A 206 2.44 -20.28 -4.43
N PHE A 207 2.71 -20.05 -3.14
CA PHE A 207 4.08 -20.13 -2.61
C PHE A 207 4.70 -21.51 -2.84
N ASN A 208 3.99 -22.58 -2.52
CA ASN A 208 4.50 -23.93 -2.71
C ASN A 208 4.66 -24.28 -4.19
N HIS A 209 3.71 -23.86 -5.04
CA HIS A 209 3.79 -24.05 -6.49
C HIS A 209 5.04 -23.37 -7.06
N PHE A 210 5.26 -22.09 -6.75
CA PHE A 210 6.41 -21.34 -7.24
C PHE A 210 7.73 -21.82 -6.66
N LYS A 211 7.76 -22.26 -5.41
CA LYS A 211 8.94 -22.90 -4.80
C LYS A 211 9.41 -24.12 -5.58
N GLU A 212 8.48 -24.93 -6.10
CA GLU A 212 8.83 -26.10 -6.92
C GLU A 212 9.18 -25.72 -8.35
N GLN A 213 8.45 -24.75 -8.92
CA GLN A 213 8.63 -24.33 -10.32
C GLN A 213 9.90 -23.50 -10.55
N PHE A 214 10.26 -22.65 -9.62
CA PHE A 214 11.37 -21.68 -9.74
C PHE A 214 12.48 -21.97 -8.72
N LYS A 215 13.09 -23.15 -8.80
CA LYS A 215 14.26 -23.47 -7.99
C LYS A 215 15.48 -22.68 -8.49
N LEU A 216 16.00 -21.82 -7.62
CA LEU A 216 17.25 -21.13 -7.89
C LEU A 216 18.41 -22.10 -7.67
N GLN A 217 19.21 -22.32 -8.71
CA GLN A 217 20.46 -23.08 -8.63
C GLN A 217 21.63 -22.10 -8.46
N ASP A 218 22.12 -21.99 -7.24
CA ASP A 218 23.25 -21.11 -6.90
C ASP A 218 24.12 -21.85 -5.86
N ALA A 219 25.32 -22.26 -6.27
CA ALA A 219 26.23 -23.03 -5.43
C ALA A 219 26.56 -22.30 -4.11
N SER A 220 26.56 -20.97 -4.10
CA SER A 220 26.80 -20.17 -2.88
C SER A 220 25.62 -20.22 -1.91
N LEU A 221 24.41 -20.46 -2.40
CA LEU A 221 23.23 -20.69 -1.56
C LEU A 221 23.10 -22.14 -1.08
N GLU A 222 23.73 -23.08 -1.79
CA GLU A 222 23.70 -24.50 -1.46
C GLU A 222 24.76 -24.90 -0.43
N ASP A 223 25.80 -24.08 -0.23
CA ASP A 223 26.85 -24.33 0.74
C ASP A 223 26.30 -24.33 2.18
N GLU A 224 26.18 -25.51 2.78
CA GLU A 224 25.68 -25.68 4.15
C GLU A 224 26.71 -25.33 5.24
N SER A 225 27.98 -25.11 4.86
CA SER A 225 29.06 -24.77 5.81
C SER A 225 28.94 -23.32 6.32
N VAL A 226 28.19 -22.47 5.63
CA VAL A 226 28.05 -21.05 5.96
C VAL A 226 26.63 -20.69 6.38
N LYS A 227 26.52 -19.75 7.32
CA LYS A 227 25.27 -19.10 7.70
C LYS A 227 24.92 -18.01 6.68
N LYS A 228 23.74 -18.05 6.13
CA LYS A 228 23.30 -17.13 5.09
C LYS A 228 22.37 -16.08 5.67
N VAL A 229 22.73 -14.82 5.53
CA VAL A 229 21.85 -13.67 5.83
C VAL A 229 21.34 -13.14 4.50
N ILE A 230 20.05 -13.30 4.23
CA ILE A 230 19.47 -12.98 2.93
C ILE A 230 18.52 -11.79 3.07
N TYR A 231 18.75 -10.75 2.28
CA TYR A 231 17.79 -9.70 2.01
C TYR A 231 17.19 -9.88 0.61
N LEU A 232 15.89 -9.89 0.51
CA LEU A 232 15.15 -9.93 -0.75
C LEU A 232 14.13 -8.80 -0.78
N GLY A 233 14.32 -7.82 -1.68
CA GLY A 233 13.39 -6.70 -1.76
C GLY A 233 13.94 -5.46 -2.46
N SER A 234 13.19 -4.37 -2.42
CA SER A 234 13.61 -3.11 -3.06
C SER A 234 14.74 -2.44 -2.28
N ILE A 235 15.78 -2.01 -3.01
CA ILE A 235 16.95 -1.31 -2.47
C ILE A 235 16.66 0.18 -2.47
N ARG A 236 16.07 0.67 -1.37
CA ARG A 236 15.62 2.07 -1.22
C ARG A 236 16.01 2.61 0.15
N LEU A 237 16.09 3.93 0.24
CA LEU A 237 16.38 4.66 1.49
C LEU A 237 15.51 4.18 2.68
N ALA A 238 14.22 3.96 2.44
CA ALA A 238 13.28 3.51 3.48
C ALA A 238 13.66 2.15 4.10
N ASN A 239 14.36 1.28 3.37
CA ASN A 239 14.78 -0.04 3.84
C ASN A 239 16.12 -0.01 4.58
N ASN A 240 16.85 1.11 4.51
CA ASN A 240 18.08 1.38 5.24
C ASN A 240 19.12 0.24 5.18
N LEU A 241 19.35 -0.28 3.98
CA LEU A 241 20.28 -1.40 3.77
C LEU A 241 21.73 -1.08 4.15
N LYS A 242 22.05 0.21 4.25
CA LYS A 242 23.36 0.63 4.77
C LYS A 242 23.63 0.01 6.14
N LYS A 243 22.64 -0.07 7.04
CA LYS A 243 22.81 -0.73 8.34
C LYS A 243 23.12 -2.22 8.22
N LEU A 244 22.55 -2.90 7.23
CA LEU A 244 22.85 -4.31 6.97
C LEU A 244 24.29 -4.49 6.46
N ILE A 245 24.75 -3.58 5.58
CA ILE A 245 26.12 -3.57 5.08
C ILE A 245 27.11 -3.24 6.21
N ASP A 246 26.79 -2.26 7.05
CA ASP A 246 27.62 -1.92 8.21
C ASP A 246 27.73 -3.11 9.18
N ALA A 247 26.63 -3.85 9.41
CA ALA A 247 26.65 -5.08 10.20
C ALA A 247 27.50 -6.19 9.55
N ALA A 248 27.42 -6.36 8.24
CA ALA A 248 28.27 -7.30 7.51
C ALA A 248 29.75 -6.95 7.65
N ALA A 249 30.09 -5.65 7.61
CA ALA A 249 31.47 -5.18 7.82
C ALA A 249 32.02 -5.52 9.21
N LEU A 250 31.17 -5.48 10.26
CA LEU A 250 31.55 -5.90 11.62
C LEU A 250 31.80 -7.40 11.72
N LEU A 251 31.20 -8.20 10.84
CA LEU A 251 31.35 -9.65 10.81
C LEU A 251 32.39 -10.13 9.77
N LYS A 252 33.24 -9.24 9.25
CA LYS A 252 34.21 -9.52 8.19
C LYS A 252 35.17 -10.69 8.53
N GLU A 253 35.52 -10.88 9.79
CA GLU A 253 36.39 -11.96 10.27
C GLU A 253 35.67 -13.31 10.40
N HIS A 254 34.32 -13.31 10.42
CA HIS A 254 33.48 -14.50 10.49
C HIS A 254 33.26 -15.09 9.09
N LYS A 255 34.17 -15.99 8.66
CA LYS A 255 34.11 -16.60 7.32
C LYS A 255 32.94 -17.59 7.16
N ASP A 256 32.32 -17.98 8.24
CA ASP A 256 31.10 -18.81 8.31
C ASP A 256 29.80 -18.03 8.10
N VAL A 257 29.85 -16.70 7.88
CA VAL A 257 28.66 -15.86 7.65
C VAL A 257 28.77 -15.15 6.31
N VAL A 258 27.77 -15.33 5.45
CA VAL A 258 27.70 -14.71 4.11
C VAL A 258 26.41 -13.91 3.98
N PHE A 259 26.48 -12.71 3.41
CA PHE A 259 25.36 -11.82 3.18
C PHE A 259 24.99 -11.80 1.69
N PHE A 260 23.71 -12.04 1.39
CA PHE A 260 23.14 -11.99 0.05
C PHE A 260 22.10 -10.88 -0.03
N LEU A 261 22.24 -9.96 -0.98
CA LEU A 261 21.29 -8.87 -1.21
C LEU A 261 20.72 -9.02 -2.62
N TYR A 262 19.46 -9.44 -2.70
CA TYR A 262 18.73 -9.57 -3.96
C TYR A 262 17.70 -8.44 -4.08
N GLY A 263 17.81 -7.66 -5.14
CA GLY A 263 16.86 -6.57 -5.40
C GLY A 263 17.43 -5.47 -6.27
N ASP A 264 16.60 -4.46 -6.51
CA ASP A 264 16.96 -3.25 -7.23
C ASP A 264 16.27 -2.02 -6.62
N GLY A 265 16.78 -0.82 -6.91
CA GLY A 265 16.22 0.42 -6.43
C GLY A 265 17.18 1.59 -6.47
N ASP A 266 16.67 2.76 -6.06
CA ASP A 266 17.35 4.04 -6.20
C ASP A 266 18.69 4.12 -5.43
N ASP A 267 18.80 3.43 -4.28
CA ASP A 267 20.01 3.42 -3.44
C ASP A 267 21.06 2.40 -3.87
N ARG A 268 20.75 1.50 -4.81
CA ARG A 268 21.67 0.41 -5.18
C ARG A 268 23.05 0.90 -5.57
N LYS A 269 23.12 1.93 -6.43
CA LYS A 269 24.39 2.46 -6.93
C LYS A 269 25.26 3.08 -5.82
N ASP A 270 24.63 3.68 -4.83
CA ASP A 270 25.34 4.31 -3.71
C ASP A 270 25.82 3.28 -2.69
N LEU A 271 25.09 2.20 -2.51
CA LEU A 271 25.44 1.10 -1.61
C LEU A 271 26.52 0.14 -2.21
N GLN A 272 26.76 0.21 -3.50
CA GLN A 272 27.83 -0.57 -4.18
C GLN A 272 29.21 0.12 -4.17
N LYS A 273 29.29 1.36 -3.70
CA LYS A 273 30.55 2.13 -3.51
C LYS A 273 31.21 1.79 -2.19
#